data_e84bfa0826cb9a1b2e409457b53ea98d
#
_entry.id   e84bfa0826cb9a1b2e409457b53ea98d
#
_cell.length_a   1.000
_cell.length_b   1.000
_cell.length_c   1.000
_cell.angle_alpha   90.00
_cell.angle_beta   90.00
_cell.angle_gamma   90.00
#
_symmetry.space_group_name_H-M   'P 1'
#
loop_
_entity.id
_entity.type
_entity.pdbx_description
1 polymer ?
#
loop_
_entity_poly.entity_id
_entity_poly.type
_entity_poly.pdbx_seq_one_letter_code
_entity_poly.pdbx_strand_id
1 'polypeptide(L)'
;MTEPGGLLNVIDVEATCWEGQPPPGAVSEIIEIGLTVVDLGTGERVEKHRLLVAPARSAVSPFCTELTGLTQEDAAAGVGFTEACRILAARHRAGERPWASWGDYDRHQFTRQCRATGTTYPFGHRHTNAKAVFTDAHGLRKRPGMAQALRVAGLPLEGRHHRGEDDAWNIAALILGLVERGAWPDLSAPRRQPPPPGSPRRVV
;
A
#
# COMPACT_ATOMS: atom_id res chain seq x y z
N MET A 1 12.32 15.55 -19.31
CA MET A 1 12.68 15.42 -17.89
C MET A 1 11.40 15.70 -17.12
N THR A 2 10.69 14.67 -16.68
CA THR A 2 9.46 14.82 -15.88
C THR A 2 9.80 15.45 -14.53
N GLU A 3 9.08 16.50 -14.17
CA GLU A 3 9.18 17.16 -12.86
C GLU A 3 9.01 16.10 -11.73
N PRO A 4 9.76 16.21 -10.61
CA PRO A 4 9.69 15.23 -9.51
C PRO A 4 8.32 15.11 -8.84
N GLY A 5 7.35 15.94 -9.22
CA GLY A 5 6.00 16.01 -8.62
C GLY A 5 4.96 15.04 -9.18
N GLY A 6 5.23 14.36 -10.30
CA GLY A 6 4.27 13.48 -10.98
C GLY A 6 4.28 12.02 -10.54
N LEU A 7 5.32 11.54 -9.85
CA LEU A 7 5.46 10.12 -9.48
C LEU A 7 4.80 9.79 -8.14
N LEU A 8 4.04 8.71 -8.12
CA LEU A 8 3.36 8.14 -6.96
C LEU A 8 3.85 6.70 -6.73
N ASN A 9 4.22 6.36 -5.50
CA ASN A 9 4.45 4.96 -5.11
C ASN A 9 3.13 4.34 -4.65
N VAL A 10 2.73 3.24 -5.26
CA VAL A 10 1.58 2.43 -4.82
C VAL A 10 2.12 1.18 -4.14
N ILE A 11 1.68 0.95 -2.90
CA ILE A 11 2.20 -0.11 -2.02
C ILE A 11 1.07 -1.06 -1.65
N ASP A 12 1.40 -2.34 -1.67
CA ASP A 12 0.61 -3.40 -1.07
C ASP A 12 1.55 -4.38 -0.36
N VAL A 13 1.17 -4.88 0.83
CA VAL A 13 2.00 -5.81 1.58
C VAL A 13 1.26 -7.09 1.92
N GLU A 14 1.98 -8.20 1.80
CA GLU A 14 1.59 -9.46 2.41
C GLU A 14 2.33 -9.64 3.74
N ALA A 15 1.63 -10.19 4.72
CA ALA A 15 2.19 -10.41 6.05
C ALA A 15 1.81 -11.77 6.60
N THR A 16 2.61 -12.30 7.51
CA THR A 16 2.29 -13.57 8.20
C THR A 16 0.90 -13.47 8.84
N CYS A 17 0.07 -14.47 8.57
CA CYS A 17 -1.32 -14.54 9.01
C CYS A 17 -1.71 -15.98 9.36
N TRP A 18 -2.83 -16.14 10.08
CA TRP A 18 -3.31 -17.42 10.58
C TRP A 18 -4.82 -17.53 10.42
N GLU A 19 -5.30 -18.73 10.27
CA GLU A 19 -6.72 -19.01 10.42
C GLU A 19 -7.11 -18.85 11.91
N GLY A 20 -7.87 -17.80 12.21
CA GLY A 20 -8.26 -17.46 13.58
C GLY A 20 -7.19 -16.67 14.34
N GLN A 21 -6.97 -17.04 15.61
CA GLN A 21 -6.02 -16.33 16.48
C GLN A 21 -4.57 -16.74 16.20
N PRO A 22 -3.63 -15.80 16.25
CA PRO A 22 -2.21 -16.14 16.12
C PRO A 22 -1.75 -17.03 17.26
N PRO A 23 -0.77 -17.93 17.04
CA PRO A 23 -0.14 -18.69 18.12
C PRO A 23 0.45 -17.79 19.21
N PRO A 24 0.57 -18.22 20.46
CA PRO A 24 1.19 -17.43 21.52
C PRO A 24 2.58 -16.94 21.14
N GLY A 25 2.80 -15.63 21.26
CA GLY A 25 4.07 -14.96 20.93
C GLY A 25 4.27 -14.68 19.44
N ALA A 26 3.43 -15.17 18.54
CA ALA A 26 3.48 -14.84 17.13
C ALA A 26 2.95 -13.42 16.90
N VAL A 27 3.56 -12.74 15.91
CA VAL A 27 3.19 -11.39 15.48
C VAL A 27 3.08 -11.37 13.98
N SER A 28 2.18 -10.57 13.44
CA SER A 28 2.12 -10.40 11.98
C SER A 28 3.31 -9.57 11.51
N GLU A 29 4.11 -10.15 10.61
CA GLU A 29 5.31 -9.56 10.02
C GLU A 29 5.18 -9.52 8.51
N ILE A 30 5.64 -8.43 7.88
CA ILE A 30 5.68 -8.30 6.42
C ILE A 30 6.57 -9.38 5.83
N ILE A 31 6.08 -10.10 4.82
CA ILE A 31 6.79 -11.13 4.06
C ILE A 31 6.93 -10.80 2.57
N GLU A 32 6.12 -9.89 2.06
CA GLU A 32 6.26 -9.34 0.71
C GLU A 32 5.85 -7.88 0.70
N ILE A 33 6.57 -7.08 -0.08
CA ILE A 33 6.22 -5.70 -0.40
C ILE A 33 6.10 -5.61 -1.92
N GLY A 34 4.90 -5.37 -2.40
CA GLY A 34 4.63 -4.95 -3.76
C GLY A 34 4.73 -3.44 -3.88
N LEU A 35 5.40 -2.96 -4.93
CA LEU A 35 5.51 -1.55 -5.22
C LEU A 35 5.30 -1.31 -6.72
N THR A 36 4.38 -0.43 -7.06
CA THR A 36 4.20 0.10 -8.41
C THR A 36 4.49 1.59 -8.41
N VAL A 37 5.34 2.05 -9.33
CA VAL A 37 5.50 3.48 -9.58
C VAL A 37 4.53 3.90 -10.67
N VAL A 38 3.75 4.93 -10.39
CA VAL A 38 2.79 5.55 -11.32
C VAL A 38 3.29 6.93 -11.68
N ASP A 39 3.31 7.26 -12.96
CA ASP A 39 3.44 8.63 -13.44
C ASP A 39 2.03 9.21 -13.63
N LEU A 40 1.65 10.11 -12.73
CA LEU A 40 0.33 10.77 -12.75
C LEU A 40 0.19 11.78 -13.92
N GLY A 41 1.31 12.24 -14.47
CA GLY A 41 1.33 13.17 -15.60
C GLY A 41 1.08 12.49 -16.93
N THR A 42 1.67 11.30 -17.13
CA THR A 42 1.46 10.49 -18.36
C THR A 42 0.29 9.52 -18.23
N GLY A 43 -0.18 9.23 -17.02
CA GLY A 43 -1.21 8.25 -16.76
C GLY A 43 -0.73 6.79 -16.91
N GLU A 44 0.54 6.53 -16.64
CA GLU A 44 1.16 5.23 -16.85
C GLU A 44 1.67 4.59 -15.57
N ARG A 45 1.62 3.26 -15.52
CA ARG A 45 2.31 2.43 -14.53
C ARG A 45 3.72 2.16 -15.06
N VAL A 46 4.74 2.83 -14.51
CA VAL A 46 6.10 2.85 -15.09
C VAL A 46 7.05 1.81 -14.52
N GLU A 47 6.82 1.34 -13.30
CA GLU A 47 7.66 0.33 -12.65
C GLU A 47 6.79 -0.63 -11.82
N LYS A 48 7.17 -1.92 -11.81
CA LYS A 48 6.56 -2.96 -10.98
C LYS A 48 7.67 -3.71 -10.24
N HIS A 49 7.60 -3.72 -8.92
CA HIS A 49 8.62 -4.32 -8.07
C HIS A 49 8.02 -5.27 -7.04
N ARG A 50 8.77 -6.31 -6.76
CA ARG A 50 8.53 -7.29 -5.72
C ARG A 50 9.73 -7.36 -4.79
N LEU A 51 9.49 -7.22 -3.49
CA LEU A 51 10.53 -7.36 -2.48
C LEU A 51 10.08 -8.38 -1.44
N LEU A 52 10.72 -9.54 -1.41
CA LEU A 52 10.49 -10.54 -0.38
C LEU A 52 11.20 -10.13 0.91
N VAL A 53 10.52 -10.35 2.03
CA VAL A 53 11.01 -9.97 3.37
C VAL A 53 11.00 -11.18 4.28
N ALA A 54 12.15 -11.50 4.86
CA ALA A 54 12.29 -12.60 5.80
C ALA A 54 11.67 -12.20 7.16
N PRO A 55 10.65 -12.92 7.64
CA PRO A 55 10.09 -12.71 8.97
C PRO A 55 11.10 -13.17 10.03
N ALA A 56 11.24 -12.42 11.13
CA ALA A 56 12.23 -12.70 12.17
C ALA A 56 11.67 -13.49 13.36
N ARG A 57 10.36 -13.41 13.59
CA ARG A 57 9.70 -13.94 14.80
C ARG A 57 8.62 -14.95 14.53
N SER A 58 7.99 -14.90 13.37
CA SER A 58 6.82 -15.71 13.04
C SER A 58 7.07 -16.54 11.78
N ALA A 59 6.70 -17.80 11.83
CA ALA A 59 6.70 -18.64 10.64
C ALA A 59 5.51 -18.29 9.71
N VAL A 60 5.67 -18.54 8.43
CA VAL A 60 4.59 -18.52 7.44
C VAL A 60 3.70 -19.75 7.69
N SER A 61 2.43 -19.53 8.07
CA SER A 61 1.50 -20.63 8.33
C SER A 61 1.01 -21.27 7.03
N PRO A 62 0.49 -22.51 7.06
CA PRO A 62 -0.17 -23.12 5.91
C PRO A 62 -1.30 -22.25 5.34
N PHE A 63 -2.10 -21.62 6.21
CA PHE A 63 -3.15 -20.68 5.83
C PHE A 63 -2.57 -19.48 5.07
N CYS A 64 -1.48 -18.89 5.58
CA CYS A 64 -0.80 -17.78 4.92
C CYS A 64 -0.27 -18.20 3.53
N THR A 65 0.31 -19.40 3.42
CA THR A 65 0.76 -19.93 2.12
C THR A 65 -0.42 -20.14 1.16
N GLU A 66 -1.53 -20.67 1.62
CA GLU A 66 -2.73 -20.84 0.78
C GLU A 66 -3.24 -19.49 0.26
N LEU A 67 -3.28 -18.49 1.11
CA LEU A 67 -3.76 -17.14 0.78
C LEU A 67 -2.81 -16.42 -0.19
N THR A 68 -1.53 -16.30 0.16
CA THR A 68 -0.56 -15.45 -0.56
C THR A 68 0.21 -16.22 -1.63
N GLY A 69 0.30 -17.54 -1.51
CA GLY A 69 1.16 -18.41 -2.32
C GLY A 69 2.63 -18.39 -1.92
N LEU A 70 2.98 -17.69 -0.82
CA LEU A 70 4.34 -17.65 -0.30
C LEU A 70 4.57 -18.78 0.70
N THR A 71 5.60 -19.56 0.47
CA THR A 71 6.06 -20.56 1.42
C THR A 71 7.00 -19.95 2.47
N GLN A 72 7.28 -20.70 3.53
CA GLN A 72 8.31 -20.32 4.50
C GLN A 72 9.68 -20.14 3.83
N GLU A 73 10.00 -20.99 2.85
CA GLU A 73 11.26 -20.94 2.12
C GLU A 73 11.37 -19.68 1.23
N ASP A 74 10.29 -19.34 0.52
CA ASP A 74 10.22 -18.11 -0.28
C ASP A 74 10.45 -16.87 0.58
N ALA A 75 9.77 -16.78 1.71
CA ALA A 75 9.91 -15.64 2.62
C ALA A 75 11.33 -15.58 3.23
N ALA A 76 11.88 -16.73 3.63
CA ALA A 76 13.23 -16.81 4.21
C ALA A 76 14.35 -16.41 3.23
N ALA A 77 14.10 -16.53 1.92
CA ALA A 77 15.03 -16.07 0.87
C ALA A 77 15.02 -14.54 0.71
N GLY A 78 14.06 -13.84 1.32
CA GLY A 78 13.96 -12.38 1.30
C GLY A 78 15.01 -11.70 2.15
N VAL A 79 15.06 -10.37 2.05
CA VAL A 79 15.91 -9.54 2.91
C VAL A 79 15.26 -9.31 4.28
N GLY A 80 16.04 -8.94 5.30
CA GLY A 80 15.46 -8.55 6.58
C GLY A 80 14.64 -7.25 6.46
N PHE A 81 13.66 -7.07 7.36
CA PHE A 81 12.72 -5.93 7.30
C PHE A 81 13.42 -4.55 7.30
N THR A 82 14.47 -4.38 8.13
CA THR A 82 15.24 -3.13 8.16
C THR A 82 15.89 -2.82 6.81
N GLU A 83 16.43 -3.85 6.16
CA GLU A 83 17.03 -3.71 4.83
C GLU A 83 15.96 -3.41 3.77
N ALA A 84 14.79 -4.06 3.85
CA ALA A 84 13.67 -3.75 2.98
C ALA A 84 13.26 -2.28 3.07
N CYS A 85 13.14 -1.73 4.28
CA CYS A 85 12.85 -0.30 4.49
C CYS A 85 13.95 0.59 3.89
N ARG A 86 15.22 0.21 4.00
CA ARG A 86 16.36 0.94 3.41
C ARG A 86 16.29 0.92 1.88
N ILE A 87 15.96 -0.22 1.28
CA ILE A 87 15.76 -0.35 -0.17
C ILE A 87 14.64 0.56 -0.65
N LEU A 88 13.48 0.57 0.03
CA LEU A 88 12.35 1.46 -0.30
C LEU A 88 12.77 2.93 -0.28
N ALA A 89 13.49 3.36 0.75
CA ALA A 89 13.94 4.73 0.87
C ALA A 89 14.97 5.10 -0.22
N ALA A 90 15.97 4.24 -0.44
CA ALA A 90 17.10 4.55 -1.31
C ALA A 90 16.76 4.40 -2.81
N ARG A 91 16.07 3.31 -3.20
CA ARG A 91 15.82 3.00 -4.61
C ARG A 91 14.50 3.58 -5.13
N HIS A 92 13.47 3.62 -4.27
CA HIS A 92 12.14 4.07 -4.67
C HIS A 92 11.76 5.44 -4.09
N ARG A 93 12.72 6.13 -3.43
CA ARG A 93 12.54 7.46 -2.86
C ARG A 93 11.28 7.55 -2.00
N ALA A 94 11.00 6.49 -1.22
CA ALA A 94 9.75 6.34 -0.49
C ALA A 94 9.50 7.46 0.54
N GLY A 95 10.56 8.05 1.09
CA GLY A 95 10.46 9.20 2.01
C GLY A 95 10.08 10.52 1.32
N GLU A 96 10.32 10.62 0.01
CA GLU A 96 10.15 11.87 -0.76
C GLU A 96 8.90 11.85 -1.63
N ARG A 97 8.60 10.71 -2.28
CA ARG A 97 7.43 10.57 -3.14
C ARG A 97 6.15 10.44 -2.30
N PRO A 98 5.03 10.99 -2.77
CA PRO A 98 3.73 10.60 -2.22
C PRO A 98 3.51 9.11 -2.45
N TRP A 99 2.70 8.50 -1.59
CA TRP A 99 2.38 7.10 -1.71
C TRP A 99 0.93 6.78 -1.39
N ALA A 100 0.44 5.66 -1.89
CA ALA A 100 -0.92 5.20 -1.71
C ALA A 100 -0.97 3.70 -1.43
N SER A 101 -2.03 3.25 -0.77
CA SER A 101 -2.37 1.85 -0.57
C SER A 101 -3.88 1.62 -0.60
N TRP A 102 -4.32 0.34 -0.69
CA TRP A 102 -5.74 0.01 -0.71
C TRP A 102 -6.34 -0.04 0.69
N GLY A 103 -6.38 1.10 1.36
CA GLY A 103 -6.80 1.26 2.74
C GLY A 103 -5.69 1.81 3.62
N ASP A 104 -5.78 1.53 4.92
CA ASP A 104 -4.79 1.97 5.91
C ASP A 104 -4.00 0.79 6.50
N TYR A 105 -4.29 -0.45 6.07
CA TYR A 105 -3.65 -1.64 6.62
C TYR A 105 -2.14 -1.60 6.44
N ASP A 106 -1.65 -1.36 5.23
CA ASP A 106 -0.22 -1.33 4.89
C ASP A 106 0.52 -0.30 5.73
N ARG A 107 -0.02 0.91 5.83
CA ARG A 107 0.54 1.99 6.65
C ARG A 107 0.63 1.59 8.13
N HIS A 108 -0.41 0.96 8.66
CA HIS A 108 -0.42 0.50 10.05
C HIS A 108 0.55 -0.66 10.27
N GLN A 109 0.65 -1.58 9.31
CA GLN A 109 1.57 -2.71 9.36
C GLN A 109 3.03 -2.23 9.40
N PHE A 110 3.43 -1.33 8.50
CA PHE A 110 4.76 -0.71 8.53
C PHE A 110 5.02 0.04 9.83
N THR A 111 4.07 0.87 10.28
CA THR A 111 4.22 1.65 11.50
C THR A 111 4.44 0.75 12.71
N ARG A 112 3.65 -0.32 12.84
CA ARG A 112 3.75 -1.29 13.94
C ARG A 112 5.09 -2.02 13.91
N GLN A 113 5.49 -2.53 12.74
CA GLN A 113 6.73 -3.30 12.62
C GLN A 113 7.97 -2.43 12.78
N CYS A 114 8.00 -1.22 12.24
CA CYS A 114 9.07 -0.26 12.47
C CYS A 114 9.26 0.06 13.97
N ARG A 115 8.16 0.29 14.70
CA ARG A 115 8.23 0.51 16.16
C ARG A 115 8.75 -0.71 16.90
N ALA A 116 8.32 -1.90 16.53
CA ALA A 116 8.70 -3.14 17.20
C ALA A 116 10.17 -3.53 16.95
N THR A 117 10.75 -3.11 15.83
CA THR A 117 12.13 -3.45 15.42
C THR A 117 13.13 -2.30 15.58
N GLY A 118 12.67 -1.09 15.96
CA GLY A 118 13.51 0.11 15.97
C GLY A 118 13.94 0.59 14.58
N THR A 119 13.25 0.12 13.52
CA THR A 119 13.55 0.47 12.13
C THR A 119 12.98 1.83 11.78
N THR A 120 13.73 2.65 11.05
CA THR A 120 13.24 3.92 10.53
C THR A 120 12.11 3.69 9.53
N TYR A 121 10.99 4.41 9.71
CA TYR A 121 9.85 4.33 8.80
C TYR A 121 10.22 4.88 7.42
N PRO A 122 10.03 4.09 6.32
CA PRO A 122 10.60 4.44 5.03
C PRO A 122 9.82 5.51 4.25
N PHE A 123 8.55 5.75 4.58
CA PHE A 123 7.68 6.62 3.78
C PHE A 123 7.57 8.03 4.35
N GLY A 124 7.33 8.99 3.47
CA GLY A 124 6.94 10.34 3.85
C GLY A 124 5.51 10.40 4.41
N HIS A 125 5.12 11.59 4.86
CA HIS A 125 3.80 11.83 5.45
C HIS A 125 2.64 11.88 4.43
N ARG A 126 2.95 11.95 3.12
CA ARG A 126 1.96 12.09 2.04
C ARG A 126 1.38 10.74 1.63
N HIS A 127 0.57 10.15 2.51
CA HIS A 127 -0.19 8.93 2.23
C HIS A 127 -1.61 9.24 1.78
N THR A 128 -2.09 8.51 0.76
CA THR A 128 -3.48 8.55 0.30
C THR A 128 -4.10 7.16 0.40
N ASN A 129 -5.23 7.06 1.09
CA ASN A 129 -6.05 5.85 1.15
C ASN A 129 -6.88 5.75 -0.13
N ALA A 130 -6.39 5.01 -1.12
CA ALA A 130 -7.03 4.87 -2.43
C ALA A 130 -8.43 4.25 -2.35
N LYS A 131 -8.65 3.31 -1.41
CA LYS A 131 -9.97 2.71 -1.17
C LYS A 131 -11.01 3.75 -0.75
N ALA A 132 -10.64 4.72 0.08
CA ALA A 132 -11.54 5.79 0.51
C ALA A 132 -11.89 6.70 -0.68
N VAL A 133 -10.88 7.15 -1.43
CA VAL A 133 -11.08 7.98 -2.63
C VAL A 133 -11.96 7.27 -3.66
N PHE A 134 -11.70 5.98 -3.91
CA PHE A 134 -12.51 5.17 -4.82
C PHE A 134 -13.98 5.06 -4.37
N THR A 135 -14.19 4.81 -3.08
CA THR A 135 -15.52 4.69 -2.49
C THR A 135 -16.34 5.97 -2.70
N ASP A 136 -15.72 7.10 -2.41
CA ASP A 136 -16.36 8.43 -2.52
C ASP A 136 -16.64 8.79 -4.00
N ALA A 137 -15.65 8.57 -4.88
CA ALA A 137 -15.78 8.85 -6.31
C ALA A 137 -16.86 8.03 -7.02
N HIS A 138 -17.16 6.82 -6.53
CA HIS A 138 -18.19 5.95 -7.09
C HIS A 138 -19.50 5.97 -6.28
N GLY A 139 -19.63 6.81 -5.27
CA GLY A 139 -20.84 6.92 -4.43
C GLY A 139 -21.22 5.62 -3.70
N LEU A 140 -20.23 4.78 -3.35
CA LEU A 140 -20.48 3.48 -2.74
C LEU A 140 -20.79 3.62 -1.25
N ARG A 141 -21.75 2.83 -0.76
CA ARG A 141 -22.10 2.81 0.68
C ARG A 141 -21.07 2.08 1.55
N LYS A 142 -20.34 1.12 0.97
CA LYS A 142 -19.33 0.30 1.65
C LYS A 142 -18.03 0.35 0.87
N ARG A 143 -16.92 0.34 1.58
CA ARG A 143 -15.58 0.30 1.01
C ARG A 143 -15.31 -1.08 0.42
N PRO A 144 -15.13 -1.22 -0.91
CA PRO A 144 -14.92 -2.52 -1.56
C PRO A 144 -13.51 -3.06 -1.30
N GLY A 145 -13.35 -4.39 -1.34
CA GLY A 145 -12.04 -5.01 -1.55
C GLY A 145 -11.48 -4.67 -2.95
N MET A 146 -10.17 -4.83 -3.16
CA MET A 146 -9.51 -4.48 -4.42
C MET A 146 -10.13 -5.20 -5.62
N ALA A 147 -10.32 -6.52 -5.54
CA ALA A 147 -10.93 -7.30 -6.63
C ALA A 147 -12.39 -6.87 -6.93
N GLN A 148 -13.16 -6.44 -5.92
CA GLN A 148 -14.49 -5.90 -6.14
C GLN A 148 -14.42 -4.51 -6.81
N ALA A 149 -13.46 -3.68 -6.43
CA ALA A 149 -13.26 -2.37 -7.03
C ALA A 149 -12.89 -2.47 -8.52
N LEU A 150 -12.03 -3.44 -8.89
CA LEU A 150 -11.73 -3.71 -10.30
C LEU A 150 -13.00 -4.03 -11.09
N ARG A 151 -13.88 -4.89 -10.56
CA ARG A 151 -15.17 -5.18 -11.22
C ARG A 151 -16.05 -3.95 -11.38
N VAL A 152 -16.12 -3.09 -10.35
CA VAL A 152 -16.88 -1.83 -10.40
C VAL A 152 -16.30 -0.88 -11.45
N ALA A 153 -14.96 -0.84 -11.58
CA ALA A 153 -14.27 -0.01 -12.56
C ALA A 153 -14.29 -0.60 -14.00
N GLY A 154 -14.72 -1.87 -14.17
CA GLY A 154 -14.65 -2.57 -15.44
C GLY A 154 -13.22 -2.95 -15.85
N LEU A 155 -12.31 -3.08 -14.88
CA LEU A 155 -10.91 -3.44 -15.09
C LEU A 155 -10.67 -4.93 -14.82
N PRO A 156 -9.81 -5.60 -15.61
CA PRO A 156 -9.42 -6.98 -15.34
C PRO A 156 -8.53 -7.05 -14.09
N LEU A 157 -8.54 -8.21 -13.43
CA LEU A 157 -7.50 -8.55 -12.47
C LEU A 157 -6.27 -9.03 -13.24
N GLU A 158 -5.17 -8.32 -13.11
CA GLU A 158 -3.88 -8.70 -13.69
C GLU A 158 -3.05 -9.48 -12.66
N GLY A 159 -2.55 -10.65 -13.04
CA GLY A 159 -1.78 -11.52 -12.15
C GLY A 159 -2.64 -12.27 -11.10
N ARG A 160 -2.10 -12.45 -9.90
CA ARG A 160 -2.73 -13.21 -8.81
C ARG A 160 -3.11 -12.28 -7.66
N HIS A 161 -4.36 -12.37 -7.20
CA HIS A 161 -4.80 -11.69 -5.97
C HIS A 161 -4.09 -12.28 -4.74
N HIS A 162 -3.78 -11.45 -3.77
CA HIS A 162 -2.93 -11.74 -2.61
C HIS A 162 -1.47 -12.07 -2.97
N ARG A 163 -0.98 -11.43 -4.02
CA ARG A 163 0.43 -11.27 -4.33
C ARG A 163 0.73 -9.78 -4.34
N GLY A 164 1.53 -9.31 -3.40
CA GLY A 164 1.73 -7.87 -3.17
C GLY A 164 2.11 -7.09 -4.43
N GLU A 165 3.01 -7.65 -5.27
CA GLU A 165 3.40 -6.99 -6.54
C GLU A 165 2.23 -6.87 -7.54
N ASP A 166 1.34 -7.87 -7.61
CA ASP A 166 0.20 -7.87 -8.51
C ASP A 166 -0.92 -6.99 -7.95
N ASP A 167 -1.13 -7.01 -6.64
CA ASP A 167 -2.13 -6.18 -5.99
C ASP A 167 -1.74 -4.69 -6.05
N ALA A 168 -0.48 -4.33 -5.83
CA ALA A 168 0.01 -2.96 -6.04
C ALA A 168 -0.18 -2.49 -7.50
N TRP A 169 0.03 -3.39 -8.47
CA TRP A 169 -0.17 -3.11 -9.89
C TRP A 169 -1.65 -2.87 -10.23
N ASN A 170 -2.54 -3.67 -9.68
CA ASN A 170 -3.99 -3.52 -9.85
C ASN A 170 -4.53 -2.26 -9.15
N ILE A 171 -4.04 -1.97 -7.94
CA ILE A 171 -4.39 -0.73 -7.21
C ILE A 171 -3.96 0.49 -8.02
N ALA A 172 -2.78 0.44 -8.65
CA ALA A 172 -2.30 1.51 -9.52
C ALA A 172 -3.23 1.75 -10.72
N ALA A 173 -3.77 0.70 -11.34
CA ALA A 173 -4.78 0.83 -12.41
C ALA A 173 -6.06 1.52 -11.91
N LEU A 174 -6.54 1.16 -10.70
CA LEU A 174 -7.69 1.83 -10.08
C LEU A 174 -7.41 3.31 -9.80
N ILE A 175 -6.21 3.65 -9.35
CA ILE A 175 -5.79 5.04 -9.12
C ILE A 175 -5.77 5.82 -10.43
N LEU A 176 -5.24 5.27 -11.51
CA LEU A 176 -5.23 5.91 -12.83
C LEU A 176 -6.64 6.19 -13.33
N GLY A 177 -7.58 5.27 -13.15
CA GLY A 177 -9.00 5.51 -13.46
C GLY A 177 -9.63 6.64 -12.61
N LEU A 178 -9.15 6.86 -11.37
CA LEU A 178 -9.56 8.02 -10.56
C LEU A 178 -8.93 9.32 -11.04
N VAL A 179 -7.68 9.28 -11.52
CA VAL A 179 -7.00 10.44 -12.13
C VAL A 179 -7.73 10.90 -13.40
N GLU A 180 -8.04 9.98 -14.30
CA GLU A 180 -8.79 10.25 -15.54
C GLU A 180 -10.17 10.90 -15.27
N ARG A 181 -10.81 10.53 -14.16
CA ARG A 181 -12.10 11.12 -13.72
C ARG A 181 -11.96 12.44 -12.97
N GLY A 182 -10.71 12.92 -12.75
CA GLY A 182 -10.46 14.10 -11.91
C GLY A 182 -10.83 13.91 -10.43
N ALA A 183 -10.94 12.66 -9.97
CA ALA A 183 -11.31 12.31 -8.60
C ALA A 183 -10.09 12.05 -7.69
N TRP A 184 -8.89 11.88 -8.25
CA TRP A 184 -7.67 11.70 -7.46
C TRP A 184 -7.25 13.05 -6.85
N PRO A 185 -6.90 13.10 -5.54
CA PRO A 185 -6.53 14.34 -4.90
C PRO A 185 -5.24 14.94 -5.48
N ASP A 186 -5.19 16.27 -5.58
CA ASP A 186 -3.97 16.97 -5.93
C ASP A 186 -2.92 16.80 -4.81
N LEU A 187 -1.85 16.07 -5.14
CA LEU A 187 -0.77 15.75 -4.21
C LEU A 187 0.28 16.88 -4.11
N SER A 188 0.20 17.91 -4.94
CA SER A 188 1.03 19.12 -4.87
C SER A 188 0.51 20.13 -3.86
N ALA A 189 -0.78 20.12 -3.58
CA ALA A 189 -1.40 21.04 -2.63
C ALA A 189 -0.99 20.71 -1.18
N PRO A 190 -0.61 21.72 -0.37
CA PRO A 190 -0.40 21.50 1.06
C PRO A 190 -1.71 21.03 1.68
N ARG A 191 -1.69 19.89 2.41
CA ARG A 191 -2.90 19.41 3.11
C ARG A 191 -3.42 20.52 4.00
N ARG A 192 -4.67 20.94 3.77
CA ARG A 192 -5.39 21.78 4.74
C ARG A 192 -5.40 21.01 6.06
N GLN A 193 -4.74 21.54 7.07
CA GLN A 193 -4.89 21.02 8.43
C GLN A 193 -6.38 21.03 8.78
N PRO A 194 -6.91 19.95 9.36
CA PRO A 194 -8.27 20.01 9.90
C PRO A 194 -8.33 21.18 10.89
N PRO A 195 -9.43 21.95 10.92
CA PRO A 195 -9.58 23.03 11.87
C PRO A 195 -9.37 22.48 13.29
N PRO A 196 -8.72 23.24 14.19
CA PRO A 196 -8.52 22.82 15.55
C PRO A 196 -9.85 22.46 16.20
N PRO A 197 -9.90 21.41 17.04
CA PRO A 197 -11.13 21.02 17.71
C PRO A 197 -11.66 22.23 18.51
N GLY A 198 -12.89 22.67 18.19
CA GLY A 198 -13.53 23.80 18.87
C GLY A 198 -13.81 25.06 18.04
N SER A 199 -13.47 25.10 16.75
CA SER A 199 -13.84 26.24 15.91
C SER A 199 -15.36 26.22 15.61
N PRO A 200 -16.12 27.30 15.90
CA PRO A 200 -17.55 27.35 15.65
C PRO A 200 -17.82 27.31 14.14
N ARG A 201 -18.73 26.44 13.72
CA ARG A 201 -19.25 26.43 12.33
C ARG A 201 -19.93 27.78 12.07
N ARG A 202 -19.41 28.56 11.12
CA ARG A 202 -20.17 29.69 10.59
C ARG A 202 -21.41 29.13 9.88
N VAL A 203 -22.55 29.35 10.50
CA VAL A 203 -23.85 29.19 9.84
C VAL A 203 -24.03 30.42 8.95
N VAL A 204 -24.16 30.21 7.66
CA VAL A 204 -24.64 31.20 6.68
C VAL A 204 -26.05 30.77 6.30
#